data_8f2ae541112ff217b1103c52fb79ee47
#
_entry.id   8f2ae541112ff217b1103c52fb79ee47
#
_cell.length_a   1.000
_cell.length_b   1.000
_cell.length_c   1.000
_cell.angle_alpha   90.00
_cell.angle_beta   90.00
_cell.angle_gamma   90.00
#
_symmetry.space_group_name_H-M   'P 1'
#
loop_
_entity.id
_entity.type
_entity.pdbx_description
1 polymer ?
#
loop_
_entity_poly.entity_id
_entity_poly.type
_entity_poly.pdbx_seq_one_letter_code
_entity_poly.pdbx_strand_id
1 'polypeptide(L)'
;MQNDTIAAIATAMSPSGIGIIRISGDDALSVIDRIYKSKNNKKKISACQSHTIHYGFIYDGDEKIDEVMVLLMKAPNTYTREDTVEIDCHGGVYVMKRVLEAVIKNGARPAEPGEFTKRAFLNGRIDLSQAESVIDVINSKNDFALKSSLSQLGGALLGSIRQIREQLLHEIAFIESALDDPEHISLDGYPQKLRAIVDNEYVEIDSLLKTSDNGRILKEGINTVIIGKPNAGKSSLLNVLVGSDRAIVTDIAGTTRDVIEEQINIGGITLNLVDTAGIRSTEDVVEKIGVKKAMEHANEADLIIYVVDSSVVLDDNDYDIINFIKDKKAVILLNKSDLASKVSADDIKKLVDKTVISVSAKESSGIDELSDTIKEMFFDGQVSFNDEIYITNIRHKKLLSDAKESLKLVMNSIDDDMPEDFYSIDLMSAYESLGLIIGESVEDDLMDEIFSKFCMGK
;
A
#
# COMPACT_ATOMS: atom_id res chain seq x y z
N MET A 1 16.70 -11.92 21.95
CA MET A 1 17.05 -11.39 20.62
C MET A 1 18.38 -11.97 20.23
N GLN A 2 18.55 -12.53 19.04
CA GLN A 2 19.84 -12.97 18.56
C GLN A 2 20.66 -11.70 18.26
N ASN A 3 21.75 -11.51 19.02
CA ASN A 3 22.73 -10.42 18.79
C ASN A 3 23.63 -10.78 17.61
N ASP A 4 23.07 -11.11 16.46
CA ASP A 4 23.81 -11.48 15.26
C ASP A 4 23.82 -10.35 14.23
N THR A 5 24.86 -10.31 13.45
CA THR A 5 25.02 -9.32 12.37
C THR A 5 24.48 -9.88 11.06
N ILE A 6 23.60 -9.14 10.41
CA ILE A 6 22.95 -9.51 9.15
C ILE A 6 23.49 -8.72 7.97
N ALA A 7 23.39 -9.30 6.78
CA ALA A 7 23.73 -8.61 5.54
C ALA A 7 22.84 -9.03 4.37
N ALA A 8 22.54 -8.07 3.49
CA ALA A 8 21.83 -8.35 2.23
C ALA A 8 22.19 -7.35 1.14
N ILE A 9 21.89 -7.71 -0.12
CA ILE A 9 21.87 -6.77 -1.23
C ILE A 9 20.60 -5.93 -1.10
N ALA A 10 20.75 -4.60 -1.00
CA ALA A 10 19.68 -3.66 -0.79
C ALA A 10 19.11 -3.02 -2.07
N THR A 11 19.78 -3.24 -3.21
CA THR A 11 19.35 -2.76 -4.55
C THR A 11 18.77 -3.91 -5.38
N ALA A 12 18.08 -3.59 -6.47
CA ALA A 12 17.55 -4.60 -7.39
C ALA A 12 18.68 -5.48 -7.96
N MET A 13 18.38 -6.78 -8.15
CA MET A 13 19.28 -7.78 -8.70
C MET A 13 19.31 -7.71 -10.25
N SER A 14 19.63 -6.54 -10.78
CA SER A 14 19.78 -6.29 -12.21
C SER A 14 21.04 -5.45 -12.47
N PRO A 15 21.64 -5.51 -13.67
CA PRO A 15 22.79 -4.66 -14.00
C PRO A 15 22.44 -3.17 -13.86
N SER A 16 23.22 -2.48 -13.05
CA SER A 16 23.06 -1.03 -12.75
C SER A 16 24.41 -0.36 -12.53
N GLY A 17 24.45 0.96 -12.41
CA GLY A 17 25.70 1.67 -12.13
C GLY A 17 26.24 1.41 -10.71
N ILE A 18 25.33 1.21 -9.73
CA ILE A 18 25.67 1.02 -8.31
C ILE A 18 24.83 -0.14 -7.75
N GLY A 19 25.47 -0.99 -6.95
CA GLY A 19 24.84 -1.97 -6.09
C GLY A 19 25.19 -1.72 -4.64
N ILE A 20 24.25 -1.91 -3.73
CA ILE A 20 24.41 -1.65 -2.29
C ILE A 20 24.27 -2.94 -1.51
N ILE A 21 25.29 -3.26 -0.70
CA ILE A 21 25.24 -4.31 0.32
C ILE A 21 25.12 -3.63 1.68
N ARG A 22 24.05 -3.94 2.41
CA ARG A 22 23.78 -3.43 3.75
C ARG A 22 24.14 -4.45 4.80
N ILE A 23 24.80 -4.02 5.87
CA ILE A 23 25.18 -4.80 7.03
C ILE A 23 24.59 -4.10 8.27
N SER A 24 23.99 -4.84 9.20
CA SER A 24 23.46 -4.29 10.46
C SER A 24 23.68 -5.27 11.61
N GLY A 25 24.05 -4.76 12.77
CA GLY A 25 24.26 -5.53 13.98
C GLY A 25 25.55 -5.17 14.71
N ASP A 26 25.77 -5.79 15.88
CA ASP A 26 26.86 -5.46 16.80
C ASP A 26 28.26 -5.64 16.17
N ASP A 27 28.40 -6.60 15.26
CA ASP A 27 29.67 -6.89 14.57
C ASP A 27 29.81 -6.18 13.20
N ALA A 28 28.86 -5.33 12.79
CA ALA A 28 28.91 -4.70 11.46
C ALA A 28 30.24 -3.97 11.19
N LEU A 29 30.75 -3.26 12.20
CA LEU A 29 32.01 -2.52 12.10
C LEU A 29 33.22 -3.45 12.06
N SER A 30 33.20 -4.56 12.78
CA SER A 30 34.29 -5.55 12.79
C SER A 30 34.32 -6.35 11.48
N VAL A 31 33.17 -6.64 10.90
CA VAL A 31 33.03 -7.30 9.59
C VAL A 31 33.64 -6.45 8.50
N ILE A 32 33.27 -5.17 8.40
CA ILE A 32 33.79 -4.30 7.36
C ILE A 32 35.30 -4.07 7.51
N ASP A 33 35.84 -3.96 8.72
CA ASP A 33 37.28 -3.78 8.96
C ASP A 33 38.12 -4.97 8.48
N ARG A 34 37.56 -6.17 8.39
CA ARG A 34 38.24 -7.39 7.90
C ARG A 34 38.37 -7.41 6.37
N ILE A 35 37.43 -6.82 5.65
CA ILE A 35 37.35 -6.92 4.18
C ILE A 35 37.70 -5.62 3.45
N TYR A 36 37.66 -4.49 4.13
CA TYR A 36 37.91 -3.17 3.53
C TYR A 36 39.36 -2.75 3.66
N LYS A 37 39.94 -2.23 2.59
CA LYS A 37 41.26 -1.57 2.58
C LYS A 37 41.17 -0.19 1.96
N SER A 38 41.57 0.84 2.71
CA SER A 38 41.74 2.19 2.15
C SER A 38 42.95 2.27 1.21
N LYS A 39 42.98 3.26 0.33
CA LYS A 39 44.08 3.45 -0.64
C LYS A 39 45.47 3.39 0.01
N ASN A 40 45.60 3.87 1.24
CA ASN A 40 46.85 3.89 1.98
C ASN A 40 46.99 2.79 3.02
N ASN A 41 46.06 1.86 3.07
CA ASN A 41 45.99 0.69 3.98
C ASN A 41 46.14 1.04 5.50
N LYS A 42 45.82 2.28 5.91
CA LYS A 42 46.06 2.79 7.27
C LYS A 42 44.77 3.10 8.05
N LYS A 43 43.59 2.98 7.43
CA LYS A 43 42.32 3.45 8.02
C LYS A 43 41.39 2.29 8.30
N LYS A 44 41.02 2.13 9.59
CA LYS A 44 39.92 1.25 10.01
C LYS A 44 38.61 2.03 10.01
N ILE A 45 37.56 1.44 9.44
CA ILE A 45 36.23 2.07 9.38
C ILE A 45 35.65 2.22 10.77
N SER A 46 35.83 1.23 11.66
CA SER A 46 35.35 1.27 13.04
C SER A 46 35.85 2.48 13.85
N ALA A 47 37.03 2.98 13.52
CA ALA A 47 37.65 4.16 14.19
C ALA A 47 37.13 5.50 13.64
N CYS A 48 36.34 5.49 12.56
CA CYS A 48 35.84 6.70 11.92
C CYS A 48 34.59 7.25 12.64
N GLN A 49 34.27 8.52 12.36
CA GLN A 49 33.05 9.16 12.84
C GLN A 49 31.82 8.54 12.14
N SER A 50 30.70 8.50 12.85
CA SER A 50 29.42 8.12 12.27
C SER A 50 28.99 9.10 11.17
N HIS A 51 28.17 8.62 10.23
CA HIS A 51 27.64 9.38 9.08
C HIS A 51 28.75 9.93 8.17
N THR A 52 29.74 9.08 7.88
CA THR A 52 30.85 9.41 6.98
C THR A 52 30.98 8.37 5.87
N ILE A 53 31.53 8.81 4.73
CA ILE A 53 31.73 8.00 3.53
C ILE A 53 33.24 7.80 3.32
N HIS A 54 33.63 6.59 2.95
CA HIS A 54 35.03 6.19 2.81
C HIS A 54 35.25 5.48 1.48
N TYR A 55 36.09 6.02 0.65
CA TYR A 55 36.56 5.40 -0.59
C TYR A 55 37.64 4.37 -0.31
N GLY A 56 37.54 3.19 -0.96
CA GLY A 56 38.51 2.12 -0.84
C GLY A 56 38.17 0.91 -1.67
N PHE A 57 38.57 -0.26 -1.20
CA PHE A 57 38.44 -1.53 -1.92
C PHE A 57 37.97 -2.64 -0.99
N ILE A 58 37.17 -3.55 -1.52
CA ILE A 58 36.78 -4.80 -0.84
C ILE A 58 37.69 -5.94 -1.30
N TYR A 59 38.08 -6.77 -0.34
CA TYR A 59 38.94 -7.95 -0.53
C TYR A 59 38.28 -9.21 0.03
N ASP A 60 38.50 -10.34 -0.62
CA ASP A 60 38.31 -11.69 -0.07
C ASP A 60 39.70 -12.33 0.09
N GLY A 61 40.24 -12.33 1.31
CA GLY A 61 41.65 -12.63 1.56
C GLY A 61 42.59 -11.63 0.87
N ASP A 62 43.39 -12.11 -0.07
CA ASP A 62 44.28 -11.25 -0.86
C ASP A 62 43.70 -10.82 -2.22
N GLU A 63 42.57 -11.37 -2.62
CA GLU A 63 41.90 -11.04 -3.87
C GLU A 63 41.10 -9.72 -3.73
N LYS A 64 41.41 -8.75 -4.56
CA LYS A 64 40.61 -7.53 -4.67
C LYS A 64 39.35 -7.83 -5.47
N ILE A 65 38.16 -7.61 -4.86
CA ILE A 65 36.86 -7.83 -5.49
C ILE A 65 36.44 -6.60 -6.27
N ASP A 66 36.38 -5.44 -5.58
CA ASP A 66 35.85 -4.22 -6.20
C ASP A 66 36.41 -2.94 -5.53
N GLU A 67 36.23 -1.84 -6.23
CA GLU A 67 36.42 -0.47 -5.77
C GLU A 67 35.08 0.06 -5.26
N VAL A 68 35.04 0.60 -4.03
CA VAL A 68 33.79 0.88 -3.33
C VAL A 68 33.80 2.21 -2.58
N MET A 69 32.60 2.70 -2.27
CA MET A 69 32.37 3.64 -1.18
C MET A 69 31.71 2.90 -0.02
N VAL A 70 32.19 3.15 1.19
CA VAL A 70 31.60 2.58 2.41
C VAL A 70 31.00 3.69 3.25
N LEU A 71 29.70 3.58 3.51
CA LEU A 71 28.94 4.46 4.39
C LEU A 71 28.93 3.83 5.79
N LEU A 72 29.28 4.64 6.78
CA LEU A 72 29.33 4.22 8.18
C LEU A 72 28.27 4.99 8.97
N MET A 73 27.41 4.25 9.66
CA MET A 73 26.38 4.79 10.54
C MET A 73 26.40 4.01 11.87
N LYS A 74 26.65 4.70 12.97
CA LYS A 74 26.72 4.09 14.31
C LYS A 74 25.42 4.28 15.07
N ALA A 75 25.04 3.24 15.83
CA ALA A 75 23.93 3.27 16.74
C ALA A 75 23.93 4.50 17.67
N PRO A 76 22.75 5.01 18.11
CA PRO A 76 21.40 4.58 17.75
C PRO A 76 20.80 5.28 16.54
N ASN A 77 21.53 6.22 15.91
CA ASN A 77 21.03 7.07 14.83
C ASN A 77 21.19 6.39 13.45
N THR A 78 20.54 5.22 13.30
CA THR A 78 20.59 4.40 12.08
C THR A 78 19.19 3.87 11.74
N TYR A 79 19.04 3.19 10.60
CA TYR A 79 17.76 2.63 10.20
C TYR A 79 17.25 1.58 11.19
N THR A 80 18.11 0.69 11.66
CA THR A 80 17.78 -0.41 12.59
C THR A 80 18.01 -0.05 14.06
N ARG A 81 18.58 1.14 14.36
CA ARG A 81 19.17 1.51 15.65
C ARG A 81 20.38 0.67 16.07
N GLU A 82 20.91 -0.18 15.19
CA GLU A 82 22.15 -0.91 15.34
C GLU A 82 23.27 -0.23 14.55
N ASP A 83 24.53 -0.65 14.76
CA ASP A 83 25.61 -0.25 13.88
C ASP A 83 25.34 -0.73 12.47
N THR A 84 25.36 0.18 11.49
CA THR A 84 25.01 -0.11 10.10
C THR A 84 26.14 0.33 9.17
N VAL A 85 26.45 -0.52 8.21
CA VAL A 85 27.40 -0.23 7.15
C VAL A 85 26.74 -0.49 5.81
N GLU A 86 26.91 0.43 4.86
CA GLU A 86 26.53 0.21 3.46
C GLU A 86 27.77 0.23 2.60
N ILE A 87 27.90 -0.75 1.71
CA ILE A 87 28.98 -0.87 0.75
C ILE A 87 28.39 -0.61 -0.64
N ASP A 88 28.70 0.56 -1.20
CA ASP A 88 28.35 0.92 -2.56
C ASP A 88 29.43 0.38 -3.49
N CYS A 89 29.11 -0.68 -4.22
CA CYS A 89 29.95 -1.34 -5.21
C CYS A 89 29.42 -1.14 -6.64
N HIS A 90 30.15 -1.59 -7.64
CA HIS A 90 29.61 -1.64 -9.00
C HIS A 90 28.38 -2.55 -9.07
N GLY A 91 27.31 -2.10 -9.76
CA GLY A 91 26.00 -2.74 -9.78
C GLY A 91 25.90 -3.98 -10.70
N GLY A 92 27.00 -4.68 -10.96
CA GLY A 92 26.98 -5.97 -11.62
C GLY A 92 26.49 -7.06 -10.66
N VAL A 93 25.50 -7.87 -11.07
CA VAL A 93 24.93 -8.95 -10.23
C VAL A 93 26.01 -9.88 -9.65
N TYR A 94 27.03 -10.20 -10.44
CA TYR A 94 28.14 -11.05 -9.99
C TYR A 94 29.01 -10.34 -8.94
N VAL A 95 29.31 -9.05 -9.14
CA VAL A 95 30.12 -8.25 -8.20
C VAL A 95 29.38 -8.15 -6.86
N MET A 96 28.08 -7.78 -6.87
CA MET A 96 27.27 -7.70 -5.65
C MET A 96 27.26 -9.01 -4.87
N LYS A 97 27.12 -10.17 -5.58
CA LYS A 97 27.19 -11.49 -4.94
C LYS A 97 28.55 -11.75 -4.30
N ARG A 98 29.67 -11.44 -5.00
CA ARG A 98 31.02 -11.63 -4.47
C ARG A 98 31.28 -10.75 -3.24
N VAL A 99 30.78 -9.51 -3.22
CA VAL A 99 30.92 -8.64 -2.05
C VAL A 99 30.09 -9.16 -0.88
N LEU A 100 28.83 -9.59 -1.12
CA LEU A 100 28.01 -10.21 -0.08
C LEU A 100 28.64 -11.48 0.49
N GLU A 101 29.19 -12.35 -0.36
CA GLU A 101 29.92 -13.55 0.07
C GLU A 101 31.11 -13.22 0.98
N ALA A 102 31.88 -12.18 0.64
CA ALA A 102 32.99 -11.72 1.46
C ALA A 102 32.51 -11.22 2.85
N VAL A 103 31.39 -10.50 2.89
CA VAL A 103 30.75 -10.03 4.14
C VAL A 103 30.30 -11.23 4.99
N ILE A 104 29.64 -12.24 4.39
CA ILE A 104 29.15 -13.43 5.10
C ILE A 104 30.32 -14.27 5.64
N LYS A 105 31.36 -14.51 4.84
CA LYS A 105 32.57 -15.23 5.29
C LYS A 105 33.26 -14.57 6.48
N ASN A 106 33.06 -13.26 6.66
CA ASN A 106 33.69 -12.48 7.73
C ASN A 106 32.80 -12.22 8.93
N GLY A 107 31.65 -12.91 9.08
CA GLY A 107 30.91 -12.98 10.32
C GLY A 107 29.50 -12.43 10.30
N ALA A 108 29.00 -11.97 9.17
CA ALA A 108 27.57 -11.70 9.01
C ALA A 108 26.84 -12.96 8.52
N ARG A 109 25.55 -13.07 8.80
CA ARG A 109 24.67 -14.02 8.12
C ARG A 109 23.80 -13.32 7.07
N PRO A 110 23.24 -14.06 6.09
CA PRO A 110 22.21 -13.50 5.22
C PRO A 110 21.01 -13.01 6.03
N ALA A 111 20.51 -11.83 5.68
CA ALA A 111 19.26 -11.33 6.25
C ALA A 111 18.05 -12.06 5.67
N GLU A 112 17.01 -12.22 6.48
CA GLU A 112 15.70 -12.68 6.04
C GLU A 112 14.94 -11.53 5.32
N PRO A 113 13.87 -11.83 4.54
CA PRO A 113 13.00 -10.79 3.99
C PRO A 113 12.48 -9.86 5.09
N GLY A 114 12.57 -8.55 4.87
CA GLY A 114 12.09 -7.54 5.82
C GLY A 114 12.87 -7.41 7.14
N GLU A 115 13.97 -8.14 7.34
CA GLU A 115 14.63 -8.22 8.65
C GLU A 115 15.18 -6.89 9.15
N PHE A 116 15.68 -6.02 8.28
CA PHE A 116 16.13 -4.69 8.69
C PHE A 116 14.97 -3.84 9.23
N THR A 117 13.80 -3.90 8.60
CA THR A 117 12.61 -3.20 9.07
C THR A 117 12.03 -3.84 10.34
N LYS A 118 12.06 -5.18 10.44
CA LYS A 118 11.71 -5.91 11.67
C LYS A 118 12.58 -5.47 12.84
N ARG A 119 13.89 -5.32 12.66
CA ARG A 119 14.82 -4.81 13.68
C ARG A 119 14.54 -3.33 14.02
N ALA A 120 14.21 -2.49 13.03
CA ALA A 120 13.80 -1.11 13.28
C ALA A 120 12.55 -1.03 14.17
N PHE A 121 11.58 -1.92 13.97
CA PHE A 121 10.39 -2.08 14.81
C PHE A 121 10.76 -2.60 16.21
N LEU A 122 11.46 -3.72 16.31
CA LEU A 122 11.85 -4.33 17.60
C LEU A 122 12.71 -3.40 18.46
N ASN A 123 13.57 -2.58 17.83
CA ASN A 123 14.38 -1.57 18.50
C ASN A 123 13.62 -0.26 18.77
N GLY A 124 12.30 -0.22 18.53
CA GLY A 124 11.42 0.91 18.83
C GLY A 124 11.68 2.18 18.04
N ARG A 125 12.29 2.06 16.82
CA ARG A 125 12.44 3.21 15.91
C ARG A 125 11.12 3.56 15.23
N ILE A 126 10.37 2.55 14.82
CA ILE A 126 9.07 2.65 14.15
C ILE A 126 8.10 1.69 14.82
N ASP A 127 6.81 1.94 14.73
CA ASP A 127 5.75 1.00 15.09
C ASP A 127 5.38 0.08 13.92
N LEU A 128 4.47 -0.88 14.16
CA LEU A 128 4.11 -1.86 13.14
C LEU A 128 3.39 -1.23 11.95
N SER A 129 2.54 -0.22 12.15
CA SER A 129 1.84 0.47 11.06
C SER A 129 2.82 1.26 10.18
N GLN A 130 3.85 1.87 10.76
CA GLN A 130 4.93 2.52 10.05
C GLN A 130 5.81 1.49 9.31
N ALA A 131 6.08 0.33 9.91
CA ALA A 131 6.81 -0.75 9.26
C ALA A 131 6.08 -1.23 8.01
N GLU A 132 4.78 -1.51 8.09
CA GLU A 132 3.96 -1.87 6.92
C GLU A 132 3.96 -0.78 5.85
N SER A 133 3.98 0.50 6.25
CA SER A 133 4.04 1.63 5.32
C SER A 133 5.34 1.69 4.51
N VAL A 134 6.45 1.11 5.00
CA VAL A 134 7.71 1.05 4.23
C VAL A 134 7.52 0.28 2.92
N ILE A 135 6.85 -0.89 2.97
CA ILE A 135 6.58 -1.67 1.75
C ILE A 135 5.56 -0.98 0.84
N ASP A 136 4.60 -0.27 1.44
CA ASP A 136 3.60 0.49 0.69
C ASP A 136 4.23 1.66 -0.08
N VAL A 137 5.20 2.37 0.51
CA VAL A 137 5.99 3.39 -0.19
C VAL A 137 6.76 2.80 -1.37
N ILE A 138 7.39 1.64 -1.18
CA ILE A 138 8.17 0.97 -2.24
C ILE A 138 7.28 0.53 -3.40
N ASN A 139 6.07 0.04 -3.10
CA ASN A 139 5.13 -0.50 -4.08
C ASN A 139 4.13 0.54 -4.60
N SER A 140 4.25 1.80 -4.20
CA SER A 140 3.34 2.87 -4.65
C SER A 140 3.37 3.04 -6.16
N LYS A 141 2.19 3.01 -6.79
CA LYS A 141 2.03 3.07 -8.25
C LYS A 141 1.53 4.43 -8.74
N ASN A 142 1.14 5.31 -7.84
CA ASN A 142 0.65 6.64 -8.13
C ASN A 142 0.94 7.60 -6.97
N ASP A 143 0.78 8.91 -7.23
CA ASP A 143 1.09 9.98 -6.27
C ASP A 143 0.22 9.90 -5.01
N PHE A 144 -1.03 9.45 -5.12
CA PHE A 144 -1.92 9.33 -3.96
C PHE A 144 -1.48 8.20 -3.04
N ALA A 145 -1.17 7.01 -3.62
CA ALA A 145 -0.64 5.88 -2.85
C ALA A 145 0.65 6.27 -2.14
N LEU A 146 1.57 6.94 -2.85
CA LEU A 146 2.83 7.40 -2.27
C LEU A 146 2.60 8.38 -1.11
N LYS A 147 1.76 9.40 -1.28
CA LYS A 147 1.49 10.40 -0.23
C LYS A 147 0.80 9.78 0.98
N SER A 148 -0.19 8.90 0.78
CA SER A 148 -0.85 8.17 1.86
C SER A 148 0.15 7.32 2.64
N SER A 149 1.00 6.55 1.94
CA SER A 149 2.02 5.71 2.57
C SER A 149 3.08 6.55 3.32
N LEU A 150 3.49 7.70 2.79
CA LEU A 150 4.41 8.61 3.47
C LEU A 150 3.78 9.26 4.71
N SER A 151 2.48 9.58 4.68
CA SER A 151 1.74 10.09 5.85
C SER A 151 1.69 9.04 6.96
N GLN A 152 1.39 7.78 6.62
CA GLN A 152 1.39 6.67 7.58
C GLN A 152 2.81 6.40 8.11
N LEU A 153 3.83 6.39 7.25
CA LEU A 153 5.23 6.26 7.64
C LEU A 153 5.66 7.40 8.58
N GLY A 154 5.10 8.61 8.39
CA GLY A 154 5.27 9.76 9.25
C GLY A 154 4.58 9.64 10.62
N GLY A 155 3.76 8.60 10.83
CA GLY A 155 3.10 8.31 12.10
C GLY A 155 1.71 8.94 12.25
N ALA A 156 1.04 9.33 11.18
CA ALA A 156 -0.31 9.91 11.27
C ALA A 156 -1.30 8.94 11.93
N LEU A 157 -1.34 7.66 11.47
CA LEU A 157 -2.18 6.63 12.08
C LEU A 157 -1.77 6.34 13.53
N LEU A 158 -0.47 6.23 13.80
CA LEU A 158 0.06 6.04 15.16
C LEU A 158 -0.44 7.13 16.12
N GLY A 159 -0.42 8.40 15.67
CA GLY A 159 -0.88 9.53 16.48
C GLY A 159 -2.35 9.41 16.88
N SER A 160 -3.23 9.16 15.91
CA SER A 160 -4.67 8.97 16.14
C SER A 160 -4.95 7.77 17.05
N ILE A 161 -4.34 6.60 16.77
CA ILE A 161 -4.52 5.40 17.61
C ILE A 161 -4.04 5.64 19.05
N ARG A 162 -2.91 6.31 19.25
CA ARG A 162 -2.41 6.62 20.60
C ARG A 162 -3.35 7.53 21.36
N GLN A 163 -3.89 8.55 20.73
CA GLN A 163 -4.82 9.49 21.36
C GLN A 163 -6.07 8.75 21.86
N ILE A 164 -6.70 7.93 21.03
CA ILE A 164 -7.86 7.11 21.43
C ILE A 164 -7.49 6.19 22.59
N ARG A 165 -6.36 5.49 22.49
CA ARG A 165 -5.92 4.55 23.54
C ARG A 165 -5.60 5.24 24.86
N GLU A 166 -4.97 6.40 24.86
CA GLU A 166 -4.71 7.18 26.08
C GLU A 166 -6.02 7.54 26.79
N GLN A 167 -7.04 7.93 26.02
CA GLN A 167 -8.35 8.24 26.56
C GLN A 167 -9.02 6.99 27.17
N LEU A 168 -9.04 5.87 26.42
CA LEU A 168 -9.61 4.62 26.92
C LEU A 168 -8.89 4.12 28.18
N LEU A 169 -7.56 4.15 28.20
CA LEU A 169 -6.78 3.74 29.35
C LEU A 169 -7.06 4.59 30.58
N HIS A 170 -7.25 5.90 30.39
CA HIS A 170 -7.64 6.81 31.51
C HIS A 170 -8.99 6.39 32.12
N GLU A 171 -9.97 6.10 31.30
CA GLU A 171 -11.31 5.71 31.78
C GLU A 171 -11.28 4.30 32.42
N ILE A 172 -10.55 3.34 31.84
CA ILE A 172 -10.33 2.01 32.45
C ILE A 172 -9.70 2.15 33.84
N ALA A 173 -8.59 2.90 33.94
CA ALA A 173 -7.90 3.11 35.21
C ALA A 173 -8.79 3.81 36.25
N PHE A 174 -9.65 4.73 35.83
CA PHE A 174 -10.61 5.39 36.72
C PHE A 174 -11.65 4.40 37.25
N ILE A 175 -12.26 3.56 36.39
CA ILE A 175 -13.23 2.54 36.79
C ILE A 175 -12.59 1.56 37.77
N GLU A 176 -11.44 0.98 37.42
CA GLU A 176 -10.73 0.02 38.29
C GLU A 176 -10.40 0.63 39.66
N SER A 177 -9.93 1.90 39.70
CA SER A 177 -9.66 2.60 40.94
C SER A 177 -10.90 2.82 41.77
N ALA A 178 -12.06 3.12 41.14
CA ALA A 178 -13.32 3.31 41.85
C ALA A 178 -13.91 2.00 42.38
N LEU A 179 -13.71 0.89 41.68
CA LEU A 179 -14.12 -0.45 42.11
C LEU A 179 -13.24 -0.94 43.32
N ASP A 180 -11.94 -0.59 43.33
CA ASP A 180 -11.02 -0.95 44.39
C ASP A 180 -11.22 -0.11 45.66
N ASP A 181 -11.60 1.16 45.52
CA ASP A 181 -11.79 2.11 46.66
C ASP A 181 -13.10 2.89 46.57
N PRO A 182 -14.27 2.19 46.66
CA PRO A 182 -15.58 2.79 46.51
C PRO A 182 -15.97 3.78 47.63
N GLU A 183 -15.23 3.79 48.73
CA GLU A 183 -15.48 4.73 49.84
C GLU A 183 -14.95 6.14 49.56
N HIS A 184 -13.93 6.26 48.68
CA HIS A 184 -13.27 7.53 48.34
C HIS A 184 -13.49 7.97 46.91
N ILE A 185 -13.87 7.07 45.98
CA ILE A 185 -14.08 7.39 44.56
C ILE A 185 -15.52 7.02 44.19
N SER A 186 -16.35 8.03 43.91
CA SER A 186 -17.73 7.82 43.53
C SER A 186 -17.88 7.72 42.02
N LEU A 187 -18.68 6.77 41.56
CA LEU A 187 -19.12 6.62 40.16
C LEU A 187 -20.47 7.29 39.88
N ASP A 188 -21.00 8.09 40.81
CA ASP A 188 -22.26 8.81 40.62
C ASP A 188 -22.20 9.76 39.41
N GLY A 189 -23.08 9.55 38.43
CA GLY A 189 -23.10 10.33 37.19
C GLY A 189 -21.95 10.02 36.21
N TYR A 190 -21.09 9.06 36.54
CA TYR A 190 -19.99 8.67 35.68
C TYR A 190 -20.44 7.97 34.38
N PRO A 191 -21.48 7.09 34.37
CA PRO A 191 -21.92 6.46 33.12
C PRO A 191 -22.25 7.48 32.01
N GLN A 192 -22.89 8.59 32.34
CA GLN A 192 -23.22 9.63 31.36
C GLN A 192 -21.98 10.36 30.82
N LYS A 193 -20.97 10.57 31.70
CA LYS A 193 -19.66 11.13 31.28
C LYS A 193 -18.92 10.15 30.36
N LEU A 194 -18.84 8.89 30.77
CA LEU A 194 -18.20 7.83 29.97
C LEU A 194 -18.87 7.68 28.62
N ARG A 195 -20.23 7.71 28.58
CA ARG A 195 -21.00 7.65 27.34
C ARG A 195 -20.56 8.71 26.32
N ALA A 196 -20.42 9.96 26.76
CA ALA A 196 -20.01 11.05 25.88
C ALA A 196 -18.57 10.87 25.35
N ILE A 197 -17.66 10.32 26.15
CA ILE A 197 -16.30 10.01 25.74
C ILE A 197 -16.32 8.89 24.69
N VAL A 198 -16.99 7.78 24.99
CA VAL A 198 -17.08 6.63 24.10
C VAL A 198 -17.76 6.98 22.78
N ASP A 199 -18.79 7.83 22.79
CA ASP A 199 -19.43 8.35 21.56
C ASP A 199 -18.42 9.10 20.68
N ASN A 200 -17.54 9.93 21.25
CA ASN A 200 -16.51 10.65 20.50
C ASN A 200 -15.50 9.69 19.87
N GLU A 201 -14.97 8.74 20.66
CA GLU A 201 -13.99 7.76 20.17
C GLU A 201 -14.61 6.83 19.11
N TYR A 202 -15.88 6.46 19.28
CA TYR A 202 -16.63 5.70 18.28
C TYR A 202 -16.73 6.44 16.94
N VAL A 203 -17.03 7.75 16.97
CA VAL A 203 -17.11 8.59 15.77
C VAL A 203 -15.74 8.74 15.12
N GLU A 204 -14.66 8.87 15.89
CA GLU A 204 -13.30 8.95 15.35
C GLU A 204 -12.90 7.64 14.64
N ILE A 205 -13.13 6.48 15.28
CA ILE A 205 -12.88 5.18 14.65
C ILE A 205 -13.77 4.95 13.41
N ASP A 206 -15.04 5.37 13.45
CA ASP A 206 -15.93 5.28 12.28
C ASP A 206 -15.44 6.15 11.12
N SER A 207 -14.89 7.32 11.40
CA SER A 207 -14.28 8.19 10.40
C SER A 207 -13.07 7.51 9.74
N LEU A 208 -12.18 6.88 10.52
CA LEU A 208 -11.06 6.11 9.99
C LEU A 208 -11.54 4.93 9.13
N LEU A 209 -12.56 4.21 9.58
CA LEU A 209 -13.13 3.08 8.83
C LEU A 209 -13.74 3.50 7.48
N LYS A 210 -14.40 4.66 7.40
CA LYS A 210 -14.97 5.19 6.15
C LYS A 210 -13.91 5.43 5.09
N THR A 211 -12.67 5.74 5.47
CA THR A 211 -11.58 5.92 4.51
C THR A 211 -11.04 4.60 3.93
N SER A 212 -11.43 3.44 4.50
CA SER A 212 -10.79 2.16 4.19
C SER A 212 -11.09 1.64 2.77
N ASP A 213 -12.29 1.87 2.25
CA ASP A 213 -12.64 1.42 0.90
C ASP A 213 -11.90 2.24 -0.15
N ASN A 214 -11.82 3.55 0.04
CA ASN A 214 -11.03 4.46 -0.78
C ASN A 214 -9.53 4.16 -0.66
N GLY A 215 -9.04 3.87 0.54
CA GLY A 215 -7.65 3.49 0.80
C GLY A 215 -7.22 2.23 0.03
N ARG A 216 -8.07 1.19 -0.03
CA ARG A 216 -7.82 0.00 -0.84
C ARG A 216 -7.66 0.34 -2.32
N ILE A 217 -8.60 1.10 -2.85
CA ILE A 217 -8.58 1.50 -4.27
C ILE A 217 -7.35 2.36 -4.60
N LEU A 218 -6.95 3.26 -3.70
CA LEU A 218 -5.74 4.07 -3.88
C LEU A 218 -4.47 3.23 -3.93
N LYS A 219 -4.38 2.20 -3.09
CA LYS A 219 -3.21 1.32 -2.99
C LYS A 219 -3.14 0.29 -4.12
N GLU A 220 -4.23 -0.43 -4.35
CA GLU A 220 -4.28 -1.56 -5.27
C GLU A 220 -4.62 -1.14 -6.71
N GLY A 221 -5.32 -0.02 -6.87
CA GLY A 221 -5.92 0.43 -8.11
C GLY A 221 -7.34 -0.12 -8.30
N ILE A 222 -7.98 0.29 -9.38
CA ILE A 222 -9.33 -0.09 -9.77
C ILE A 222 -9.25 -1.22 -10.80
N ASN A 223 -9.72 -2.41 -10.48
CA ASN A 223 -9.82 -3.50 -11.45
C ASN A 223 -10.87 -3.14 -12.50
N THR A 224 -10.41 -2.92 -13.72
CA THR A 224 -11.21 -2.33 -14.80
C THR A 224 -11.29 -3.25 -15.99
N VAL A 225 -12.49 -3.48 -16.49
CA VAL A 225 -12.73 -4.22 -17.73
C VAL A 225 -13.29 -3.29 -18.80
N ILE A 226 -12.70 -3.34 -20.00
CA ILE A 226 -13.17 -2.60 -21.17
C ILE A 226 -13.99 -3.55 -22.04
N ILE A 227 -15.29 -3.30 -22.17
CA ILE A 227 -16.20 -4.10 -22.99
C ILE A 227 -16.77 -3.26 -24.14
N GLY A 228 -17.29 -3.92 -25.16
CA GLY A 228 -17.90 -3.29 -26.32
C GLY A 228 -17.79 -4.16 -27.55
N LYS A 229 -18.59 -3.86 -28.56
CA LYS A 229 -18.62 -4.62 -29.83
C LYS A 229 -17.27 -4.59 -30.58
N PRO A 230 -17.07 -5.52 -31.52
CA PRO A 230 -16.00 -5.43 -32.52
C PRO A 230 -15.98 -4.05 -33.17
N ASN A 231 -14.80 -3.49 -33.41
CA ASN A 231 -14.59 -2.20 -34.06
C ASN A 231 -15.22 -0.96 -33.37
N ALA A 232 -15.70 -1.08 -32.14
CA ALA A 232 -16.14 0.07 -31.34
C ALA A 232 -14.99 1.01 -30.94
N GLY A 233 -13.74 0.59 -31.16
CA GLY A 233 -12.55 1.39 -30.89
C GLY A 233 -11.89 1.11 -29.53
N LYS A 234 -12.13 -0.05 -28.94
CA LYS A 234 -11.51 -0.47 -27.63
C LYS A 234 -9.98 -0.42 -27.67
N SER A 235 -9.35 -1.03 -28.71
CA SER A 235 -7.88 -1.02 -28.85
C SER A 235 -7.32 0.39 -29.09
N SER A 236 -8.04 1.23 -29.84
CA SER A 236 -7.64 2.62 -30.06
C SER A 236 -7.73 3.43 -28.75
N LEU A 237 -8.81 3.24 -27.99
CA LEU A 237 -8.96 3.86 -26.67
C LEU A 237 -7.84 3.41 -25.73
N LEU A 238 -7.56 2.11 -25.66
CA LEU A 238 -6.47 1.56 -24.85
C LEU A 238 -5.12 2.22 -25.23
N ASN A 239 -4.81 2.31 -26.52
CA ASN A 239 -3.56 2.94 -26.97
C ASN A 239 -3.47 4.42 -26.57
N VAL A 240 -4.58 5.15 -26.57
CA VAL A 240 -4.62 6.55 -26.10
C VAL A 240 -4.40 6.61 -24.61
N LEU A 241 -5.04 5.73 -23.84
CA LEU A 241 -4.88 5.66 -22.38
C LEU A 241 -3.45 5.29 -21.97
N VAL A 242 -2.82 4.35 -22.68
CA VAL A 242 -1.42 3.94 -22.46
C VAL A 242 -0.43 5.00 -22.97
N GLY A 243 -0.72 5.65 -24.09
CA GLY A 243 0.17 6.64 -24.75
C GLY A 243 0.06 8.06 -24.20
N SER A 244 -0.85 8.35 -23.27
CA SER A 244 -0.89 9.65 -22.62
C SER A 244 0.36 9.79 -21.72
N ASP A 245 1.00 10.97 -21.70
CA ASP A 245 2.20 11.31 -20.88
C ASP A 245 2.02 11.05 -19.37
N ARG A 246 0.85 10.56 -18.96
CA ARG A 246 0.43 10.24 -17.61
C ARG A 246 0.42 8.73 -17.32
N ALA A 247 0.68 7.86 -18.30
CA ALA A 247 0.68 6.41 -18.13
C ALA A 247 2.09 5.90 -17.80
N ILE A 248 2.31 5.48 -16.58
CA ILE A 248 3.52 4.73 -16.21
C ILE A 248 3.20 3.24 -16.41
N VAL A 249 3.67 2.68 -17.52
CA VAL A 249 3.63 1.23 -17.74
C VAL A 249 4.77 0.62 -16.93
N THR A 250 4.46 -0.11 -15.90
CA THR A 250 5.47 -0.88 -15.15
C THR A 250 5.44 -2.33 -15.61
N ASP A 251 6.44 -2.75 -16.37
CA ASP A 251 6.75 -4.18 -16.58
C ASP A 251 7.28 -4.77 -15.27
N ILE A 252 6.41 -5.32 -14.46
CA ILE A 252 6.85 -6.07 -13.27
C ILE A 252 7.17 -7.51 -13.72
N ALA A 253 8.44 -7.75 -14.05
CA ALA A 253 8.96 -9.10 -14.26
C ALA A 253 8.99 -9.83 -12.91
N GLY A 254 8.06 -10.78 -12.69
CA GLY A 254 8.19 -11.69 -11.53
C GLY A 254 6.91 -12.15 -10.84
N THR A 255 5.71 -11.67 -11.19
CA THR A 255 4.47 -12.19 -10.63
C THR A 255 3.86 -13.23 -11.57
N THR A 256 4.18 -14.50 -11.33
CA THR A 256 3.53 -15.64 -11.99
C THR A 256 2.12 -15.83 -11.45
N ARG A 257 1.14 -15.83 -12.38
CA ARG A 257 -0.19 -16.46 -12.28
C ARG A 257 -1.46 -15.68 -12.03
N ASP A 258 -1.48 -14.35 -12.01
CA ASP A 258 -2.77 -13.67 -12.09
C ASP A 258 -2.82 -12.75 -13.31
N VAL A 259 -3.97 -12.75 -14.00
CA VAL A 259 -4.23 -12.17 -15.34
C VAL A 259 -4.35 -10.64 -15.27
N ILE A 260 -3.36 -9.94 -14.71
CA ILE A 260 -3.28 -8.48 -14.83
C ILE A 260 -2.33 -8.18 -15.97
N GLU A 261 -2.89 -7.77 -17.12
CA GLU A 261 -2.09 -7.61 -18.32
C GLU A 261 -1.54 -6.21 -18.52
N GLU A 262 -2.21 -5.14 -18.03
CA GLU A 262 -1.72 -3.77 -18.12
C GLU A 262 -2.21 -2.88 -16.99
N GLN A 263 -1.35 -1.97 -16.52
CA GLN A 263 -1.70 -0.92 -15.57
C GLN A 263 -1.55 0.44 -16.23
N ILE A 264 -2.59 1.26 -16.11
CA ILE A 264 -2.58 2.64 -16.60
C ILE A 264 -2.90 3.60 -15.46
N ASN A 265 -2.31 4.79 -15.51
CA ASN A 265 -2.60 5.85 -14.53
C ASN A 265 -3.42 6.94 -15.22
N ILE A 266 -4.62 7.21 -14.73
CA ILE A 266 -5.49 8.27 -15.24
C ILE A 266 -5.77 9.27 -14.12
N GLY A 267 -5.26 10.48 -14.25
CA GLY A 267 -5.50 11.55 -13.25
C GLY A 267 -5.03 11.22 -11.84
N GLY A 268 -3.99 10.40 -11.69
CA GLY A 268 -3.43 9.96 -10.41
C GLY A 268 -4.07 8.69 -9.84
N ILE A 269 -5.01 8.05 -10.55
CA ILE A 269 -5.65 6.80 -10.17
C ILE A 269 -5.12 5.68 -11.07
N THR A 270 -4.73 4.56 -10.47
CA THR A 270 -4.29 3.37 -11.20
C THR A 270 -5.50 2.53 -11.61
N LEU A 271 -5.65 2.26 -12.90
CA LEU A 271 -6.58 1.26 -13.42
C LEU A 271 -5.81 -0.02 -13.78
N ASN A 272 -6.20 -1.14 -13.20
CA ASN A 272 -5.70 -2.46 -13.53
C ASN A 272 -6.60 -3.04 -14.63
N LEU A 273 -6.12 -3.08 -15.87
CA LEU A 273 -6.89 -3.61 -16.98
C LEU A 273 -6.83 -5.13 -17.00
N VAL A 274 -8.00 -5.76 -16.95
CA VAL A 274 -8.14 -7.22 -16.99
C VAL A 274 -8.45 -7.63 -18.44
N ASP A 275 -7.78 -8.71 -18.93
CA ASP A 275 -8.00 -9.33 -20.24
C ASP A 275 -7.75 -8.42 -21.46
N THR A 276 -6.56 -7.80 -21.53
CA THR A 276 -6.17 -6.99 -22.71
C THR A 276 -5.89 -7.84 -23.96
N ALA A 277 -5.66 -9.16 -23.82
CA ALA A 277 -5.42 -10.08 -24.97
C ALA A 277 -6.62 -10.14 -25.92
N GLY A 278 -7.86 -10.12 -25.42
CA GLY A 278 -9.07 -10.03 -26.21
C GLY A 278 -9.27 -8.67 -26.90
N ILE A 279 -8.56 -7.63 -26.46
CA ILE A 279 -8.66 -6.26 -26.99
C ILE A 279 -7.63 -6.05 -28.13
N ARG A 280 -6.50 -6.76 -28.11
CA ARG A 280 -5.38 -6.61 -29.08
C ARG A 280 -5.46 -7.52 -30.30
N SER A 281 -6.21 -8.64 -30.26
CA SER A 281 -6.33 -9.58 -31.39
C SER A 281 -7.42 -9.16 -32.37
N THR A 282 -7.08 -9.05 -33.64
CA THR A 282 -7.93 -8.50 -34.74
C THR A 282 -8.57 -9.58 -35.61
N GLU A 283 -8.78 -10.84 -35.15
CA GLU A 283 -9.38 -11.88 -35.99
C GLU A 283 -10.82 -12.21 -35.57
N ASP A 284 -11.76 -12.02 -36.50
CA ASP A 284 -13.23 -12.05 -36.34
C ASP A 284 -13.86 -13.31 -35.65
N VAL A 285 -13.16 -14.43 -35.59
CA VAL A 285 -13.71 -15.68 -35.01
C VAL A 285 -13.47 -15.80 -33.50
N VAL A 286 -12.46 -15.11 -32.98
CA VAL A 286 -12.08 -15.13 -31.54
C VAL A 286 -12.92 -14.13 -30.74
N GLU A 287 -13.53 -13.14 -31.40
CA GLU A 287 -14.21 -11.99 -30.77
C GLU A 287 -15.53 -12.34 -30.06
N LYS A 288 -16.34 -13.29 -30.60
CA LYS A 288 -17.57 -13.74 -29.89
C LYS A 288 -17.28 -14.49 -28.61
N ILE A 289 -16.13 -15.17 -28.53
CA ILE A 289 -15.62 -15.82 -27.32
C ILE A 289 -15.07 -14.75 -26.36
N GLY A 290 -14.46 -13.68 -26.89
CA GLY A 290 -13.91 -12.57 -26.12
C GLY A 290 -14.97 -11.75 -25.36
N VAL A 291 -16.12 -11.44 -25.97
CA VAL A 291 -17.21 -10.71 -25.28
C VAL A 291 -17.76 -11.50 -24.11
N LYS A 292 -17.90 -12.85 -24.25
CA LYS A 292 -18.41 -13.70 -23.18
C LYS A 292 -17.42 -13.85 -22.03
N LYS A 293 -16.12 -13.98 -22.33
CA LYS A 293 -15.06 -13.97 -21.32
C LYS A 293 -14.94 -12.59 -20.64
N ALA A 294 -15.00 -11.51 -21.40
CA ALA A 294 -14.99 -10.15 -20.84
C ALA A 294 -16.20 -9.92 -19.90
N MET A 295 -17.37 -10.50 -20.19
CA MET A 295 -18.52 -10.47 -19.30
C MET A 295 -18.30 -11.32 -18.01
N GLU A 296 -17.57 -12.43 -18.09
CA GLU A 296 -17.21 -13.23 -16.92
C GLU A 296 -16.27 -12.43 -15.99
N HIS A 297 -15.23 -11.82 -16.55
CA HIS A 297 -14.31 -10.93 -15.78
C HIS A 297 -14.99 -9.65 -15.28
N ALA A 298 -15.99 -9.12 -16.01
CA ALA A 298 -16.75 -7.95 -15.59
C ALA A 298 -17.64 -8.20 -14.36
N ASN A 299 -17.83 -9.47 -13.93
CA ASN A 299 -18.49 -9.76 -12.65
C ASN A 299 -17.61 -9.47 -11.43
N GLU A 300 -16.30 -9.56 -11.60
CA GLU A 300 -15.30 -9.35 -10.53
C GLU A 300 -14.64 -7.97 -10.60
N ALA A 301 -14.90 -7.20 -11.67
CA ALA A 301 -14.32 -5.89 -11.87
C ALA A 301 -14.96 -4.83 -10.95
N ASP A 302 -14.13 -3.91 -10.44
CA ASP A 302 -14.57 -2.74 -9.69
C ASP A 302 -15.21 -1.69 -10.62
N LEU A 303 -14.77 -1.62 -11.91
CA LEU A 303 -15.25 -0.67 -12.93
C LEU A 303 -15.42 -1.35 -14.26
N ILE A 304 -16.51 -1.07 -14.95
CA ILE A 304 -16.73 -1.44 -16.35
C ILE A 304 -16.70 -0.19 -17.21
N ILE A 305 -15.85 -0.18 -18.23
CA ILE A 305 -15.85 0.84 -19.29
C ILE A 305 -16.49 0.22 -20.53
N TYR A 306 -17.72 0.63 -20.84
CA TYR A 306 -18.44 0.18 -22.01
C TYR A 306 -18.23 1.15 -23.18
N VAL A 307 -17.59 0.68 -24.25
CA VAL A 307 -17.28 1.48 -25.44
C VAL A 307 -18.31 1.21 -26.53
N VAL A 308 -19.03 2.25 -26.94
CA VAL A 308 -20.04 2.26 -27.99
C VAL A 308 -19.56 3.09 -29.18
N ASP A 309 -19.72 2.57 -30.41
CA ASP A 309 -19.48 3.35 -31.62
C ASP A 309 -20.67 4.28 -31.87
N SER A 310 -20.51 5.58 -31.66
CA SER A 310 -21.58 6.56 -31.82
C SER A 310 -22.05 6.72 -33.29
N SER A 311 -21.24 6.28 -34.26
CA SER A 311 -21.55 6.39 -35.70
C SER A 311 -22.47 5.28 -36.22
N VAL A 312 -22.80 4.27 -35.40
CA VAL A 312 -23.62 3.12 -35.75
C VAL A 312 -24.84 3.03 -34.81
N VAL A 313 -25.99 2.59 -35.36
CA VAL A 313 -27.22 2.39 -34.57
C VAL A 313 -27.02 1.21 -33.59
N LEU A 314 -27.60 1.31 -32.41
CA LEU A 314 -27.60 0.22 -31.44
C LEU A 314 -28.28 -1.04 -31.97
N ASP A 315 -27.73 -2.21 -31.66
CA ASP A 315 -28.31 -3.52 -32.01
C ASP A 315 -28.53 -4.37 -30.74
N ASP A 316 -29.03 -5.59 -30.93
CA ASP A 316 -29.38 -6.50 -29.81
C ASP A 316 -28.19 -6.77 -28.85
N ASN A 317 -26.94 -6.82 -29.37
CA ASN A 317 -25.76 -7.00 -28.56
C ASN A 317 -25.51 -5.78 -27.64
N ASP A 318 -25.78 -4.56 -28.11
CA ASP A 318 -25.68 -3.36 -27.29
C ASP A 318 -26.71 -3.39 -26.15
N TYR A 319 -27.94 -3.80 -26.44
CA TYR A 319 -29.00 -3.92 -25.45
C TYR A 319 -28.65 -4.98 -24.39
N ASP A 320 -28.05 -6.12 -24.80
CA ASP A 320 -27.58 -7.16 -23.88
C ASP A 320 -26.50 -6.64 -22.95
N ILE A 321 -25.51 -5.89 -23.47
CA ILE A 321 -24.43 -5.28 -22.67
C ILE A 321 -25.01 -4.22 -21.72
N ILE A 322 -25.91 -3.36 -22.21
CA ILE A 322 -26.57 -2.32 -21.40
C ILE A 322 -27.35 -2.96 -20.24
N ASN A 323 -28.07 -4.03 -20.48
CA ASN A 323 -28.79 -4.76 -19.44
C ASN A 323 -27.82 -5.39 -18.42
N PHE A 324 -26.68 -5.91 -18.87
CA PHE A 324 -25.68 -6.53 -18.00
C PHE A 324 -25.03 -5.52 -17.05
N ILE A 325 -24.76 -4.29 -17.50
CA ILE A 325 -24.09 -3.25 -16.70
C ILE A 325 -25.04 -2.48 -15.77
N LYS A 326 -26.35 -2.71 -15.87
CA LYS A 326 -27.36 -1.90 -15.18
C LYS A 326 -27.14 -1.79 -13.68
N ASP A 327 -26.79 -2.89 -13.01
CA ASP A 327 -26.59 -2.96 -11.56
C ASP A 327 -25.11 -2.91 -11.16
N LYS A 328 -24.20 -2.56 -12.10
CA LYS A 328 -22.76 -2.54 -11.88
C LYS A 328 -22.22 -1.11 -11.92
N LYS A 329 -21.04 -0.89 -11.31
CA LYS A 329 -20.31 0.37 -11.50
C LYS A 329 -19.77 0.41 -12.94
N ALA A 330 -20.32 1.28 -13.76
CA ALA A 330 -19.97 1.37 -15.18
C ALA A 330 -20.02 2.80 -15.69
N VAL A 331 -19.13 3.09 -16.66
CA VAL A 331 -19.11 4.31 -17.48
C VAL A 331 -19.29 3.92 -18.93
N ILE A 332 -20.12 4.65 -19.68
CA ILE A 332 -20.36 4.41 -21.08
C ILE A 332 -19.64 5.47 -21.90
N LEU A 333 -18.77 5.03 -22.81
CA LEU A 333 -18.03 5.91 -23.71
C LEU A 333 -18.63 5.85 -25.12
N LEU A 334 -19.23 6.96 -25.58
CA LEU A 334 -19.65 7.14 -26.94
C LEU A 334 -18.41 7.53 -27.77
N ASN A 335 -17.74 6.53 -28.33
CA ASN A 335 -16.51 6.70 -29.09
C ASN A 335 -16.81 7.12 -30.54
N LYS A 336 -15.78 7.62 -31.23
CA LYS A 336 -15.82 8.17 -32.59
C LYS A 336 -16.70 9.42 -32.71
N SER A 337 -16.66 10.28 -31.68
CA SER A 337 -17.39 11.56 -31.68
C SER A 337 -16.92 12.54 -32.77
N ASP A 338 -15.77 12.24 -33.41
CA ASP A 338 -15.27 12.91 -34.62
C ASP A 338 -16.07 12.58 -35.88
N LEU A 339 -16.96 11.59 -35.87
CA LEU A 339 -17.83 11.17 -36.95
C LEU A 339 -19.27 11.65 -36.74
N ALA A 340 -20.10 11.57 -37.81
CA ALA A 340 -21.52 11.87 -37.67
C ALA A 340 -22.21 10.85 -36.75
N SER A 341 -22.68 11.32 -35.58
CA SER A 341 -23.33 10.50 -34.58
C SER A 341 -24.73 10.03 -35.01
N LYS A 342 -25.02 8.74 -34.76
CA LYS A 342 -26.36 8.12 -34.91
C LYS A 342 -26.95 7.75 -33.54
N VAL A 343 -26.16 7.78 -32.51
CA VAL A 343 -26.58 7.50 -31.13
C VAL A 343 -26.11 8.64 -30.25
N SER A 344 -27.03 9.26 -29.53
CA SER A 344 -26.74 10.33 -28.59
C SER A 344 -26.63 9.84 -27.14
N ALA A 345 -26.03 10.63 -26.26
CA ALA A 345 -25.98 10.34 -24.82
C ALA A 345 -27.41 10.22 -24.24
N ASP A 346 -28.36 11.01 -24.69
CA ASP A 346 -29.76 10.96 -24.22
C ASP A 346 -30.46 9.66 -24.60
N ASP A 347 -30.10 9.05 -25.74
CA ASP A 347 -30.67 7.76 -26.17
C ASP A 347 -30.20 6.63 -25.26
N ILE A 348 -28.94 6.65 -24.82
CA ILE A 348 -28.39 5.69 -23.84
C ILE A 348 -28.98 5.93 -22.43
N LYS A 349 -29.07 7.18 -21.99
CA LYS A 349 -29.64 7.55 -20.67
C LYS A 349 -31.11 7.14 -20.51
N LYS A 350 -31.86 7.02 -21.59
CA LYS A 350 -33.22 6.46 -21.56
C LYS A 350 -33.27 4.96 -21.25
N LEU A 351 -32.18 4.24 -21.54
CA LEU A 351 -32.08 2.78 -21.40
C LEU A 351 -31.46 2.39 -20.05
N VAL A 352 -30.52 3.20 -19.55
CA VAL A 352 -29.77 2.90 -18.31
C VAL A 352 -29.33 4.20 -17.64
N ASP A 353 -29.45 4.21 -16.31
CA ASP A 353 -28.97 5.31 -15.46
C ASP A 353 -27.47 5.14 -15.19
N LYS A 354 -26.65 5.54 -16.16
CA LYS A 354 -25.18 5.53 -16.09
C LYS A 354 -24.62 6.81 -16.70
N THR A 355 -23.42 7.19 -16.26
CA THR A 355 -22.68 8.31 -16.85
C THR A 355 -22.26 7.95 -18.28
N VAL A 356 -22.56 8.86 -19.21
CA VAL A 356 -22.26 8.71 -20.65
C VAL A 356 -21.35 9.85 -21.05
N ILE A 357 -20.16 9.52 -21.58
CA ILE A 357 -19.11 10.47 -21.98
C ILE A 357 -18.86 10.33 -23.48
N SER A 358 -18.81 11.45 -24.19
CA SER A 358 -18.44 11.47 -25.60
C SER A 358 -16.93 11.53 -25.77
N VAL A 359 -16.34 10.57 -26.46
CA VAL A 359 -14.89 10.47 -26.64
C VAL A 359 -14.54 10.31 -28.12
N SER A 360 -13.36 10.78 -28.52
CA SER A 360 -12.71 10.38 -29.78
C SER A 360 -11.32 9.83 -29.47
N ALA A 361 -11.16 8.53 -29.58
CA ALA A 361 -9.86 7.89 -29.43
C ALA A 361 -8.87 8.37 -30.51
N LYS A 362 -9.36 8.82 -31.65
CA LYS A 362 -8.53 9.36 -32.75
C LYS A 362 -7.98 10.75 -32.42
N GLU A 363 -8.77 11.60 -31.76
CA GLU A 363 -8.43 12.98 -31.45
C GLU A 363 -7.99 13.13 -29.95
N SER A 364 -7.96 12.03 -29.23
CA SER A 364 -7.63 11.98 -27.75
C SER A 364 -8.52 12.91 -26.92
N SER A 365 -9.77 13.12 -27.32
CA SER A 365 -10.73 13.98 -26.62
C SER A 365 -11.64 13.17 -25.68
N GLY A 366 -12.09 13.81 -24.57
CA GLY A 366 -12.98 13.21 -23.57
C GLY A 366 -12.27 12.38 -22.49
N ILE A 367 -10.93 12.28 -22.52
CA ILE A 367 -10.15 11.49 -21.53
C ILE A 367 -10.12 12.18 -20.16
N ASP A 368 -10.03 13.52 -20.14
CA ASP A 368 -10.06 14.27 -18.88
C ASP A 368 -11.43 14.13 -18.18
N GLU A 369 -12.54 14.13 -18.94
CA GLU A 369 -13.89 13.92 -18.42
C GLU A 369 -14.04 12.48 -17.85
N LEU A 370 -13.45 11.47 -18.52
CA LEU A 370 -13.39 10.10 -18.00
C LEU A 370 -12.62 10.05 -16.67
N SER A 371 -11.47 10.73 -16.58
CA SER A 371 -10.69 10.83 -15.35
C SER A 371 -11.49 11.42 -14.19
N ASP A 372 -12.17 12.53 -14.44
CA ASP A 372 -12.95 13.23 -13.42
C ASP A 372 -14.19 12.41 -13.01
N THR A 373 -14.84 11.74 -13.96
CA THR A 373 -15.94 10.81 -13.67
C THR A 373 -15.50 9.64 -12.79
N ILE A 374 -14.33 9.05 -13.04
CA ILE A 374 -13.80 7.97 -12.21
C ILE A 374 -13.51 8.49 -10.79
N LYS A 375 -12.94 9.69 -10.64
CA LYS A 375 -12.73 10.33 -9.34
C LYS A 375 -14.05 10.53 -8.60
N GLU A 376 -15.07 11.00 -9.28
CA GLU A 376 -16.39 11.21 -8.67
C GLU A 376 -17.03 9.89 -8.23
N MET A 377 -16.94 8.84 -9.06
CA MET A 377 -17.54 7.52 -8.76
C MET A 377 -16.91 6.77 -7.59
N PHE A 378 -15.62 6.96 -7.34
CA PHE A 378 -14.86 6.19 -6.36
C PHE A 378 -14.40 7.00 -5.15
N PHE A 379 -14.42 8.33 -5.23
CA PHE A 379 -13.90 9.21 -4.20
C PHE A 379 -14.82 10.41 -3.89
N ASP A 380 -16.10 10.35 -4.28
CA ASP A 380 -17.09 11.43 -4.10
C ASP A 380 -16.60 12.81 -4.60
N GLY A 381 -15.78 12.81 -5.65
CA GLY A 381 -15.14 14.02 -6.17
C GLY A 381 -14.05 14.61 -5.26
N GLN A 382 -13.87 14.05 -4.08
CA GLN A 382 -12.93 14.54 -3.06
C GLN A 382 -11.64 13.71 -3.02
N VAL A 383 -10.97 13.53 -4.14
CA VAL A 383 -9.54 13.21 -4.07
C VAL A 383 -8.81 14.52 -3.77
N SER A 384 -9.06 15.07 -2.60
CA SER A 384 -8.30 16.20 -2.10
C SER A 384 -7.16 15.64 -1.25
N PHE A 385 -5.95 16.24 -1.39
CA PHE A 385 -4.82 15.99 -0.51
C PHE A 385 -5.05 16.66 0.86
N ASN A 386 -6.25 16.49 1.43
CA ASN A 386 -6.49 16.85 2.80
C ASN A 386 -5.66 15.90 3.67
N ASP A 387 -5.22 16.33 4.83
CA ASP A 387 -4.44 15.55 5.79
C ASP A 387 -5.22 14.34 6.37
N GLU A 388 -6.12 13.76 5.58
CA GLU A 388 -6.92 12.59 5.95
C GLU A 388 -6.07 11.33 6.01
N ILE A 389 -6.28 10.54 7.05
CA ILE A 389 -5.64 9.23 7.23
C ILE A 389 -6.47 8.20 6.49
N TYR A 390 -5.90 7.61 5.43
CA TYR A 390 -6.54 6.53 4.68
C TYR A 390 -6.12 5.17 5.23
N ILE A 391 -7.08 4.33 5.60
CA ILE A 391 -6.82 2.95 6.02
C ILE A 391 -6.67 2.08 4.77
N THR A 392 -5.43 1.71 4.45
CA THR A 392 -5.08 0.93 3.25
C THR A 392 -4.86 -0.56 3.53
N ASN A 393 -4.78 -0.94 4.82
CA ASN A 393 -4.45 -2.30 5.26
C ASN A 393 -5.69 -3.00 5.83
N ILE A 394 -5.97 -4.22 5.32
CA ILE A 394 -7.12 -5.04 5.76
C ILE A 394 -7.02 -5.40 7.25
N ARG A 395 -5.82 -5.64 7.77
CA ARG A 395 -5.57 -5.90 9.20
C ARG A 395 -6.01 -4.71 10.05
N HIS A 396 -5.61 -3.48 9.67
CA HIS A 396 -6.03 -2.26 10.37
C HIS A 396 -7.55 -2.08 10.33
N LYS A 397 -8.18 -2.29 9.13
CA LYS A 397 -9.63 -2.21 8.99
C LYS A 397 -10.36 -3.17 9.94
N LYS A 398 -9.89 -4.42 10.02
CA LYS A 398 -10.47 -5.43 10.92
C LYS A 398 -10.35 -5.00 12.37
N LEU A 399 -9.16 -4.63 12.82
CA LEU A 399 -8.90 -4.24 14.21
C LEU A 399 -9.66 -2.97 14.62
N LEU A 400 -9.79 -1.99 13.73
CA LEU A 400 -10.65 -0.82 13.94
C LEU A 400 -12.14 -1.21 14.04
N SER A 401 -12.58 -2.17 13.24
CA SER A 401 -13.95 -2.69 13.32
C SER A 401 -14.22 -3.42 14.62
N ASP A 402 -13.26 -4.23 15.09
CA ASP A 402 -13.34 -4.95 16.36
C ASP A 402 -13.39 -3.96 17.54
N ALA A 403 -12.53 -2.94 17.54
CA ALA A 403 -12.53 -1.87 18.55
C ALA A 403 -13.86 -1.09 18.55
N LYS A 404 -14.39 -0.75 17.37
CA LYS A 404 -15.68 -0.07 17.22
C LYS A 404 -16.84 -0.88 17.79
N GLU A 405 -16.86 -2.20 17.55
CA GLU A 405 -17.90 -3.08 18.11
C GLU A 405 -17.79 -3.16 19.64
N SER A 406 -16.56 -3.23 20.20
CA SER A 406 -16.35 -3.19 21.65
C SER A 406 -16.85 -1.89 22.27
N LEU A 407 -16.57 -0.73 21.67
CA LEU A 407 -17.12 0.55 22.14
C LEU A 407 -18.65 0.59 22.09
N LYS A 408 -19.26 -0.04 21.07
CA LYS A 408 -20.70 -0.17 20.99
C LYS A 408 -21.28 -1.02 22.11
N LEU A 409 -20.57 -2.08 22.54
CA LEU A 409 -20.97 -2.88 23.70
C LEU A 409 -20.90 -2.05 24.97
N VAL A 410 -19.87 -1.22 25.18
CA VAL A 410 -19.81 -0.26 26.30
C VAL A 410 -21.05 0.66 26.31
N MET A 411 -21.42 1.23 25.14
CA MET A 411 -22.58 2.08 25.02
C MET A 411 -23.87 1.36 25.41
N ASN A 412 -24.05 0.13 24.94
CA ASN A 412 -25.22 -0.69 25.25
C ASN A 412 -25.27 -1.02 26.76
N SER A 413 -24.13 -1.39 27.36
CA SER A 413 -24.04 -1.68 28.80
C SER A 413 -24.41 -0.45 29.66
N ILE A 414 -24.05 0.76 29.22
CA ILE A 414 -24.45 2.01 29.86
C ILE A 414 -25.95 2.25 29.71
N ASP A 415 -26.51 2.06 28.50
CA ASP A 415 -27.93 2.25 28.19
C ASP A 415 -28.83 1.25 28.94
N ASP A 416 -28.32 0.05 29.24
CA ASP A 416 -28.99 -1.04 29.97
C ASP A 416 -28.76 -0.97 31.49
N ASP A 417 -28.16 0.11 32.01
CA ASP A 417 -27.80 0.31 33.43
C ASP A 417 -27.05 -0.91 34.03
N MET A 418 -26.11 -1.50 33.27
CA MET A 418 -25.28 -2.61 33.72
C MET A 418 -24.25 -2.12 34.77
N PRO A 419 -23.75 -3.00 35.66
CA PRO A 419 -22.66 -2.68 36.57
C PRO A 419 -21.40 -2.19 35.83
N GLU A 420 -20.64 -1.30 36.46
CA GLU A 420 -19.50 -0.60 35.83
C GLU A 420 -18.32 -1.52 35.50
N ASP A 421 -18.20 -2.68 36.15
CA ASP A 421 -17.20 -3.71 35.80
C ASP A 421 -17.39 -4.26 34.38
N PHE A 422 -18.61 -4.25 33.82
CA PHE A 422 -18.86 -4.60 32.45
C PHE A 422 -18.27 -3.59 31.46
N TYR A 423 -18.24 -2.29 31.82
CA TYR A 423 -17.67 -1.26 30.96
C TYR A 423 -16.16 -1.44 30.79
N SER A 424 -15.43 -1.81 31.86
CA SER A 424 -13.97 -1.96 31.82
C SER A 424 -13.55 -3.12 30.92
N ILE A 425 -14.32 -4.23 30.87
CA ILE A 425 -14.04 -5.38 30.00
C ILE A 425 -14.08 -4.98 28.52
N ASP A 426 -15.15 -4.30 28.10
CA ASP A 426 -15.33 -3.92 26.70
C ASP A 426 -14.39 -2.76 26.30
N LEU A 427 -14.11 -1.82 27.20
CA LEU A 427 -13.10 -0.79 27.01
C LEU A 427 -11.70 -1.41 26.83
N MET A 428 -11.33 -2.41 27.65
CA MET A 428 -10.07 -3.12 27.51
C MET A 428 -9.97 -3.85 26.19
N SER A 429 -11.03 -4.50 25.72
CA SER A 429 -11.09 -5.15 24.42
C SER A 429 -10.86 -4.16 23.25
N ALA A 430 -11.46 -2.97 23.33
CA ALA A 430 -11.21 -1.91 22.35
C ALA A 430 -9.75 -1.42 22.40
N TYR A 431 -9.21 -1.20 23.60
CA TYR A 431 -7.84 -0.77 23.84
C TYR A 431 -6.81 -1.77 23.28
N GLU A 432 -7.02 -3.08 23.49
CA GLU A 432 -6.17 -4.14 22.98
C GLU A 432 -6.21 -4.23 21.44
N SER A 433 -7.41 -4.18 20.86
CA SER A 433 -7.59 -4.19 19.39
C SER A 433 -6.86 -3.04 18.72
N LEU A 434 -6.93 -1.84 19.29
CA LEU A 434 -6.18 -0.68 18.80
C LEU A 434 -4.67 -0.84 19.00
N GLY A 435 -4.24 -1.47 20.10
CA GLY A 435 -2.82 -1.76 20.39
C GLY A 435 -2.19 -2.68 19.34
N LEU A 436 -2.93 -3.67 18.88
CA LEU A 436 -2.48 -4.60 17.83
C LEU A 436 -2.22 -3.88 16.49
N ILE A 437 -2.88 -2.74 16.20
CA ILE A 437 -2.60 -1.96 14.98
C ILE A 437 -1.16 -1.47 14.97
N ILE A 438 -0.70 -0.92 16.10
CA ILE A 438 0.62 -0.33 16.26
C ILE A 438 1.71 -1.32 16.69
N GLY A 439 1.32 -2.58 16.90
CA GLY A 439 2.26 -3.66 17.20
C GLY A 439 2.50 -3.91 18.70
N GLU A 440 1.61 -3.46 19.57
CA GLU A 440 1.65 -3.85 20.98
C GLU A 440 1.06 -5.25 21.15
N SER A 441 1.75 -6.13 21.90
CA SER A 441 1.32 -7.51 22.17
C SER A 441 1.09 -8.40 20.94
N VAL A 442 1.84 -8.14 19.86
CA VAL A 442 1.78 -8.95 18.63
C VAL A 442 2.58 -10.24 18.82
N GLU A 443 1.98 -11.38 18.45
CA GLU A 443 2.64 -12.69 18.46
C GLU A 443 3.73 -12.77 17.37
N ASP A 444 4.78 -13.55 17.64
CA ASP A 444 5.93 -13.70 16.74
C ASP A 444 5.52 -14.23 15.35
N ASP A 445 4.59 -15.18 15.29
CA ASP A 445 4.10 -15.76 14.02
C ASP A 445 3.44 -14.70 13.11
N LEU A 446 2.69 -13.76 13.67
CA LEU A 446 2.08 -12.67 12.90
C LEU A 446 3.14 -11.67 12.41
N MET A 447 4.15 -11.38 13.23
CA MET A 447 5.27 -10.55 12.82
C MET A 447 6.00 -11.19 11.64
N ASP A 448 6.31 -12.48 11.72
CA ASP A 448 7.00 -13.21 10.66
C ASP A 448 6.19 -13.23 9.36
N GLU A 449 4.88 -13.40 9.43
CA GLU A 449 4.00 -13.30 8.25
C GLU A 449 4.06 -11.90 7.61
N ILE A 450 3.96 -10.83 8.39
CA ILE A 450 4.01 -9.45 7.89
C ILE A 450 5.35 -9.19 7.18
N PHE A 451 6.48 -9.49 7.84
CA PHE A 451 7.79 -9.18 7.30
C PHE A 451 8.23 -10.11 6.16
N SER A 452 7.69 -11.33 6.07
CA SER A 452 7.94 -12.23 4.93
C SER A 452 7.55 -11.65 3.56
N LYS A 453 6.64 -10.70 3.53
CA LYS A 453 6.17 -10.00 2.32
C LYS A 453 7.11 -8.90 1.84
N PHE A 454 8.14 -8.57 2.63
CA PHE A 454 9.09 -7.52 2.30
C PHE A 454 10.20 -7.99 1.37
N CYS A 455 10.85 -7.04 0.70
CA CYS A 455 12.03 -7.32 -0.10
C CYS A 455 13.23 -7.66 0.79
N MET A 456 14.16 -8.50 0.27
CA MET A 456 15.48 -8.68 0.87
C MET A 456 16.23 -7.34 0.91
N GLY A 457 16.90 -7.04 2.03
CA GLY A 457 17.63 -5.76 2.18
C GLY A 457 16.83 -4.58 2.73
N LYS A 458 15.55 -4.84 3.11
CA LYS A 458 14.67 -3.88 3.81
C LYS A 458 14.23 -4.42 5.16
#